data_f80e146f20307b46d742ff4f3d404322
#
_entry.id   f80e146f20307b46d742ff4f3d404322
#
_cell.length_a   1.000
_cell.length_b   1.000
_cell.length_c   1.000
_cell.angle_alpha   90.00
_cell.angle_beta   90.00
_cell.angle_gamma   90.00
#
_symmetry.space_group_name_H-M   'P 1'
#
loop_
_entity.id
_entity.type
_entity.pdbx_description
1 polymer ?
#
loop_
_entity_poly.entity_id
_entity_poly.type
_entity_poly.pdbx_seq_one_letter_code
_entity_poly.pdbx_strand_id
1 'polypeptide(L)'
;SRRQRQMCIRDRSYKYARRQWSLVDRTDLKYCYLGAFDKAMIELVKGIRGFEKSPIIKLWDSGEDQILAFMRKDFIFIFNFSPTRSYEGYGILAPKGSYRCILDSDQPQFGGYARINQHIEHFTQPDPLYKKDKKEWLLLYLPARTAMVMQRQKKK
;
A
#
# COMPACT_ATOMS: atom_id res chain seq x y z
N SER A 1 11.35 -2.90 -21.03
CA SER A 1 12.81 -3.08 -21.10
C SER A 1 13.44 -2.09 -22.09
N ARG A 2 14.73 -1.78 -21.92
CA ARG A 2 15.49 -0.86 -22.81
C ARG A 2 15.46 -1.31 -24.29
N ARG A 3 15.46 -2.61 -24.54
CA ARG A 3 15.42 -3.19 -25.90
C ARG A 3 14.07 -2.96 -26.61
N GLN A 4 12.96 -3.04 -25.89
CA GLN A 4 11.63 -2.76 -26.45
C GLN A 4 11.46 -1.29 -26.83
N ARG A 5 11.97 -0.34 -26.02
CA ARG A 5 11.96 1.10 -26.38
C ARG A 5 12.79 1.38 -27.64
N GLN A 6 13.93 0.71 -27.80
CA GLN A 6 14.80 0.87 -28.96
C GLN A 6 14.19 0.30 -30.24
N MET A 7 13.44 -0.82 -30.13
CA MET A 7 12.68 -1.40 -31.24
C MET A 7 11.55 -0.48 -31.71
N CYS A 8 10.77 0.07 -30.78
CA CYS A 8 9.69 1.02 -31.09
C CYS A 8 10.18 2.31 -31.79
N ILE A 9 11.39 2.77 -31.50
CA ILE A 9 11.99 3.93 -32.16
C ILE A 9 12.43 3.61 -33.59
N ARG A 10 12.96 2.42 -33.85
CA ARG A 10 13.38 2.00 -35.20
C ARG A 10 12.23 1.84 -36.19
N ASP A 11 11.09 1.38 -35.73
CA ASP A 11 9.91 1.06 -36.59
C ASP A 11 8.97 2.23 -36.81
N ARG A 12 9.41 3.48 -36.58
CA ARG A 12 8.57 4.71 -36.63
C ARG A 12 7.31 4.62 -35.71
N SER A 13 7.28 3.69 -34.78
CA SER A 13 6.19 3.51 -33.81
C SER A 13 6.39 4.34 -32.54
N TYR A 14 7.11 5.45 -32.66
CA TYR A 14 7.35 6.41 -31.54
C TYR A 14 6.05 6.86 -30.85
N LYS A 15 4.93 6.88 -31.61
CA LYS A 15 3.61 7.16 -31.03
C LYS A 15 3.21 6.19 -29.92
N TYR A 16 3.72 4.95 -29.92
CA TYR A 16 3.47 3.94 -28.89
C TYR A 16 4.48 4.02 -27.71
N ALA A 17 5.61 4.70 -27.90
CA ALA A 17 6.60 4.95 -26.86
C ALA A 17 6.24 6.17 -25.98
N ARG A 18 5.29 7.00 -26.41
CA ARG A 18 4.80 8.14 -25.64
C ARG A 18 3.87 7.67 -24.52
N ARG A 19 3.97 8.33 -23.37
CA ARG A 19 2.92 8.23 -22.35
C ARG A 19 1.63 8.82 -22.92
N GLN A 20 0.62 7.98 -23.02
CA GLN A 20 -0.69 8.40 -23.50
C GLN A 20 -1.52 8.86 -22.29
N TRP A 21 -1.32 10.11 -21.88
CA TRP A 21 -2.01 10.70 -20.72
C TRP A 21 -3.53 10.66 -20.84
N SER A 22 -4.06 10.77 -22.06
CA SER A 22 -5.49 10.70 -22.35
C SER A 22 -6.14 9.34 -22.04
N LEU A 23 -5.37 8.29 -21.79
CA LEU A 23 -5.93 6.99 -21.37
C LEU A 23 -6.58 7.04 -19.99
N VAL A 24 -6.16 7.97 -19.12
CA VAL A 24 -6.76 8.17 -17.79
C VAL A 24 -8.18 8.71 -17.89
N ASP A 25 -8.45 9.52 -18.94
CA ASP A 25 -9.76 10.16 -19.16
C ASP A 25 -10.76 9.22 -19.83
N ARG A 26 -10.31 8.05 -20.29
CA ARG A 26 -11.16 7.06 -20.95
C ARG A 26 -11.86 6.17 -19.92
N THR A 27 -13.19 6.26 -19.86
CA THR A 27 -14.03 5.51 -18.92
C THR A 27 -14.19 4.03 -19.27
N ASP A 28 -13.93 3.64 -20.53
CA ASP A 28 -13.93 2.25 -21.00
C ASP A 28 -12.67 1.47 -20.62
N LEU A 29 -11.64 2.18 -20.16
CA LEU A 29 -10.37 1.59 -19.74
C LEU A 29 -10.17 1.72 -18.22
N LYS A 30 -9.47 0.76 -17.64
CA LYS A 30 -9.20 0.72 -16.19
C LYS A 30 -8.11 1.70 -15.72
N TYR A 31 -7.52 2.49 -16.61
CA TYR A 31 -6.48 3.47 -16.27
C TYR A 31 -7.00 4.60 -15.37
N CYS A 32 -8.30 4.92 -15.44
CA CYS A 32 -8.94 5.89 -14.56
C CYS A 32 -8.80 5.50 -13.07
N TYR A 33 -8.92 4.21 -12.74
CA TYR A 33 -8.76 3.70 -11.37
C TYR A 33 -7.33 3.87 -10.86
N LEU A 34 -6.35 3.56 -11.71
CA LEU A 34 -4.94 3.76 -11.36
C LEU A 34 -4.65 5.25 -11.15
N GLY A 35 -5.16 6.13 -12.02
CA GLY A 35 -5.01 7.57 -11.88
C GLY A 35 -5.66 8.12 -10.61
N ALA A 36 -6.84 7.61 -10.25
CA ALA A 36 -7.52 7.98 -9.01
C ALA A 36 -6.72 7.56 -7.77
N PHE A 37 -6.18 6.33 -7.76
CA PHE A 37 -5.35 5.85 -6.66
C PHE A 37 -4.05 6.64 -6.53
N ASP A 38 -3.37 6.92 -7.64
CA ASP A 38 -2.13 7.72 -7.68
C ASP A 38 -2.37 9.13 -7.13
N LYS A 39 -3.48 9.77 -7.53
CA LYS A 39 -3.89 11.07 -7.00
C LYS A 39 -4.11 11.01 -5.49
N ALA A 40 -4.86 10.03 -4.99
CA ALA A 40 -5.14 9.87 -3.55
C ALA A 40 -3.86 9.64 -2.75
N MET A 41 -2.92 8.85 -3.28
CA MET A 41 -1.63 8.58 -2.66
C MET A 41 -0.76 9.85 -2.59
N ILE A 42 -0.73 10.65 -3.67
CA ILE A 42 -0.01 11.92 -3.71
C ILE A 42 -0.61 12.92 -2.71
N GLU A 43 -1.94 13.02 -2.64
CA GLU A 43 -2.64 13.90 -1.70
C GLU A 43 -2.35 13.50 -0.25
N LEU A 44 -2.37 12.20 0.05
CA LEU A 44 -1.99 11.67 1.35
C LEU A 44 -0.57 12.11 1.74
N VAL A 45 0.40 11.88 0.86
CA VAL A 45 1.81 12.20 1.14
C VAL A 45 2.02 13.70 1.31
N LYS A 46 1.38 14.54 0.49
CA LYS A 46 1.41 16.00 0.62
C LYS A 46 0.84 16.48 1.95
N GLY A 47 -0.19 15.81 2.48
CA GLY A 47 -0.78 16.10 3.79
C GLY A 47 0.12 15.78 4.98
N ILE A 48 1.16 14.95 4.78
CA ILE A 48 2.07 14.56 5.87
C ILE A 48 3.26 15.51 5.92
N ARG A 49 3.21 16.49 6.81
CA ARG A 49 4.30 17.47 6.98
C ARG A 49 5.65 16.80 7.24
N GLY A 50 6.66 17.11 6.41
CA GLY A 50 8.04 16.58 6.54
C GLY A 50 8.15 15.07 6.25
N PHE A 51 7.27 14.52 5.42
CA PHE A 51 7.32 13.11 5.02
C PHE A 51 8.66 12.79 4.33
N GLU A 52 9.12 13.67 3.44
CA GLU A 52 10.34 13.50 2.64
C GLU A 52 11.61 13.38 3.50
N LYS A 53 11.62 14.01 4.67
CA LYS A 53 12.79 14.05 5.59
C LYS A 53 12.76 12.93 6.64
N SER A 54 11.66 12.17 6.73
CA SER A 54 11.55 11.12 7.75
C SER A 54 12.20 9.81 7.26
N PRO A 55 12.88 9.07 8.14
CA PRO A 55 13.48 7.80 7.79
C PRO A 55 12.40 6.75 7.46
N ILE A 56 12.79 5.79 6.64
CA ILE A 56 12.00 4.58 6.36
C ILE A 56 12.47 3.50 7.32
N ILE A 57 11.55 2.93 8.08
CA ILE A 57 11.81 1.85 9.02
C ILE A 57 11.11 0.60 8.48
N LYS A 58 11.89 -0.40 8.08
CA LYS A 58 11.33 -1.69 7.67
C LYS A 58 10.75 -2.39 8.89
N LEU A 59 9.49 -2.76 8.84
CA LEU A 59 8.77 -3.46 9.89
C LEU A 59 8.70 -4.96 9.60
N TRP A 60 8.39 -5.33 8.35
CA TRP A 60 8.20 -6.70 7.94
C TRP A 60 8.60 -6.90 6.47
N ASP A 61 9.15 -8.07 6.19
CA ASP A 61 9.55 -8.46 4.84
C ASP A 61 9.51 -10.00 4.76
N SER A 62 8.59 -10.53 3.98
CA SER A 62 8.45 -11.96 3.71
C SER A 62 8.38 -12.20 2.21
N GLY A 63 9.47 -12.75 1.64
CA GLY A 63 9.51 -13.11 0.23
C GLY A 63 8.58 -14.28 -0.10
N GLU A 64 8.38 -15.21 0.84
CA GLU A 64 7.50 -16.37 0.67
C GLU A 64 6.03 -15.95 0.60
N ASP A 65 5.61 -15.08 1.52
CA ASP A 65 4.25 -14.56 1.56
C ASP A 65 4.02 -13.41 0.59
N GLN A 66 5.11 -12.86 0.04
CA GLN A 66 5.08 -11.66 -0.81
C GLN A 66 4.50 -10.43 -0.10
N ILE A 67 4.79 -10.30 1.21
CA ILE A 67 4.34 -9.19 2.04
C ILE A 67 5.52 -8.29 2.38
N LEU A 68 5.31 -6.98 2.19
CA LEU A 68 6.25 -5.94 2.62
C LEU A 68 5.52 -4.92 3.48
N ALA A 69 6.10 -4.57 4.61
CA ALA A 69 5.61 -3.47 5.43
C ALA A 69 6.77 -2.60 5.92
N PHE A 70 6.57 -1.29 5.80
CA PHE A 70 7.49 -0.31 6.36
C PHE A 70 6.73 0.85 7.01
N MET A 71 7.39 1.47 7.96
CA MET A 71 6.86 2.64 8.66
C MET A 71 7.61 3.90 8.24
N ARG A 72 6.87 4.97 8.10
CA ARG A 72 7.41 6.31 7.92
C ARG A 72 6.58 7.29 8.75
N LYS A 73 7.17 7.91 9.76
CA LYS A 73 6.44 8.65 10.81
C LYS A 73 5.40 7.76 11.51
N ASP A 74 4.17 8.23 11.61
CA ASP A 74 3.05 7.52 12.23
C ASP A 74 2.24 6.67 11.22
N PHE A 75 2.79 6.44 10.01
CA PHE A 75 2.12 5.70 8.95
C PHE A 75 2.85 4.40 8.64
N ILE A 76 2.09 3.31 8.56
CA ILE A 76 2.58 2.01 8.12
C ILE A 76 2.04 1.75 6.73
N PHE A 77 2.94 1.52 5.79
CA PHE A 77 2.64 1.15 4.41
C PHE A 77 2.80 -0.36 4.29
N ILE A 78 1.76 -1.03 3.84
CA ILE A 78 1.69 -2.49 3.77
C ILE A 78 1.29 -2.89 2.36
N PHE A 79 2.01 -3.86 1.80
CA PHE A 79 1.79 -4.37 0.45
C PHE A 79 1.66 -5.88 0.49
N ASN A 80 0.59 -6.38 -0.11
CA ASN A 80 0.47 -7.78 -0.46
C ASN A 80 0.62 -7.92 -1.99
N PHE A 81 1.78 -8.37 -2.43
CA PHE A 81 2.09 -8.58 -3.84
C PHE A 81 1.63 -9.95 -4.36
N SER A 82 1.14 -10.82 -3.48
CA SER A 82 0.65 -12.14 -3.90
C SER A 82 -0.54 -11.97 -4.85
N PRO A 83 -0.51 -12.63 -6.02
CA PRO A 83 -1.60 -12.54 -6.98
C PRO A 83 -2.87 -13.27 -6.53
N THR A 84 -2.77 -14.21 -5.60
CA THR A 84 -3.85 -15.12 -5.24
C THR A 84 -4.09 -15.28 -3.74
N ARG A 85 -3.06 -15.05 -2.90
CA ARG A 85 -3.16 -15.30 -1.46
C ARG A 85 -3.66 -14.07 -0.72
N SER A 86 -4.77 -14.22 -0.03
CA SER A 86 -5.25 -13.30 1.00
C SER A 86 -4.95 -13.89 2.37
N TYR A 87 -4.58 -13.06 3.33
CA TYR A 87 -4.19 -13.49 4.66
C TYR A 87 -5.13 -12.90 5.69
N GLU A 88 -5.68 -13.75 6.56
CA GLU A 88 -6.47 -13.34 7.71
C GLU A 88 -5.60 -13.33 8.96
N GLY A 89 -5.71 -12.26 9.76
CA GLY A 89 -4.94 -12.13 11.00
C GLY A 89 -3.42 -12.12 10.80
N TYR A 90 -2.92 -11.60 9.68
CA TYR A 90 -1.50 -11.54 9.40
C TYR A 90 -0.81 -10.56 10.34
N GLY A 91 0.20 -11.05 11.07
CA GLY A 91 0.94 -10.28 12.06
C GLY A 91 2.06 -9.46 11.45
N ILE A 92 2.04 -8.16 11.69
CA ILE A 92 3.12 -7.24 11.33
C ILE A 92 3.66 -6.61 12.60
N LEU A 93 4.97 -6.61 12.78
CA LEU A 93 5.61 -5.90 13.90
C LEU A 93 5.33 -4.41 13.78
N ALA A 94 4.77 -3.81 14.82
CA ALA A 94 4.46 -2.39 14.85
C ALA A 94 4.70 -1.79 16.25
N PRO A 95 5.00 -0.50 16.35
CA PRO A 95 5.04 0.18 17.63
C PRO A 95 3.69 0.10 18.34
N LYS A 96 3.73 -0.10 19.67
CA LYS A 96 2.52 -0.19 20.50
C LYS A 96 1.57 0.98 20.25
N GLY A 97 0.29 0.66 19.98
CA GLY A 97 -0.72 1.68 19.75
C GLY A 97 -1.96 1.14 19.05
N SER A 98 -2.81 2.05 18.62
CA SER A 98 -3.93 1.76 17.76
C SER A 98 -3.70 2.36 16.36
N TYR A 99 -4.25 1.70 15.37
CA TYR A 99 -4.04 2.04 13.95
C TYR A 99 -5.37 1.97 13.21
N ARG A 100 -5.58 2.92 12.28
CA ARG A 100 -6.73 2.92 11.38
C ARG A 100 -6.27 2.95 9.94
N CYS A 101 -6.91 2.17 9.08
CA CYS A 101 -6.69 2.24 7.64
C CYS A 101 -7.23 3.58 7.11
N ILE A 102 -6.39 4.33 6.41
CA ILE A 102 -6.75 5.65 5.85
C ILE A 102 -6.72 5.65 4.33
N LEU A 103 -6.04 4.70 3.73
CA LEU A 103 -6.01 4.48 2.29
C LEU A 103 -5.78 3.00 2.03
N ASP A 104 -6.54 2.43 1.11
CA ASP A 104 -6.27 1.10 0.55
C ASP A 104 -6.65 1.06 -0.93
N SER A 105 -5.95 0.22 -1.67
CA SER A 105 -6.15 0.07 -3.12
C SER A 105 -7.38 -0.79 -3.46
N ASP A 106 -8.03 -1.40 -2.46
CA ASP A 106 -9.18 -2.28 -2.65
C ASP A 106 -10.53 -1.54 -2.61
N GLN A 107 -10.51 -0.22 -2.50
CA GLN A 107 -11.73 0.59 -2.55
C GLN A 107 -12.34 0.58 -3.94
N PRO A 108 -13.69 0.61 -4.06
CA PRO A 108 -14.39 0.61 -5.34
C PRO A 108 -14.00 1.76 -6.27
N GLN A 109 -13.69 2.93 -5.71
CA GLN A 109 -13.22 4.08 -6.48
C GLN A 109 -11.87 3.86 -7.18
N PHE A 110 -11.11 2.85 -6.75
CA PHE A 110 -9.85 2.43 -7.36
C PHE A 110 -10.01 1.10 -8.13
N GLY A 111 -11.24 0.66 -8.36
CA GLY A 111 -11.55 -0.59 -9.06
C GLY A 111 -11.40 -1.84 -8.19
N GLY A 112 -11.36 -1.70 -6.88
CA GLY A 112 -11.27 -2.78 -5.91
C GLY A 112 -12.63 -3.36 -5.51
N TYR A 113 -12.59 -4.30 -4.56
CA TYR A 113 -13.73 -5.12 -4.11
C TYR A 113 -14.27 -4.74 -2.73
N ALA A 114 -13.76 -3.68 -2.11
CA ALA A 114 -14.14 -3.19 -0.77
C ALA A 114 -14.03 -4.26 0.34
N ARG A 115 -13.01 -5.10 0.30
CA ARG A 115 -12.77 -6.16 1.30
C ARG A 115 -12.18 -5.63 2.61
N ILE A 116 -11.66 -4.39 2.62
CA ILE A 116 -11.03 -3.76 3.78
C ILE A 116 -11.99 -2.76 4.39
N ASN A 117 -12.30 -2.94 5.69
CA ASN A 117 -13.13 -2.00 6.42
C ASN A 117 -12.26 -0.92 7.08
N GLN A 118 -12.31 0.31 6.54
CA GLN A 118 -11.53 1.45 7.03
C GLN A 118 -12.05 2.03 8.36
N HIS A 119 -13.26 1.68 8.80
CA HIS A 119 -13.84 2.19 10.05
C HIS A 119 -13.34 1.43 11.28
N ILE A 120 -12.68 0.28 11.09
CA ILE A 120 -12.15 -0.53 12.19
C ILE A 120 -10.84 0.08 12.70
N GLU A 121 -10.76 0.19 14.03
CA GLU A 121 -9.52 0.51 14.72
C GLU A 121 -8.83 -0.78 15.17
N HIS A 122 -7.58 -0.94 14.76
CA HIS A 122 -6.78 -2.11 15.05
C HIS A 122 -5.80 -1.80 16.19
N PHE A 123 -5.76 -2.63 17.21
CA PHE A 123 -4.86 -2.49 18.35
C PHE A 123 -3.71 -3.47 18.22
N THR A 124 -2.51 -3.01 18.57
CA THR A 124 -1.36 -3.92 18.68
C THR A 124 -1.54 -4.85 19.87
N GLN A 125 -1.08 -6.07 19.73
CA GLN A 125 -1.11 -7.11 20.75
C GLN A 125 0.31 -7.53 21.10
N PRO A 126 0.60 -7.78 22.37
CA PRO A 126 1.91 -8.30 22.78
C PRO A 126 2.07 -9.73 22.24
N ASP A 127 3.32 -10.10 21.95
CA ASP A 127 3.63 -11.45 21.51
C ASP A 127 3.28 -12.45 22.62
N PRO A 128 2.38 -13.42 22.36
CA PRO A 128 1.95 -14.39 23.36
C PRO A 128 3.07 -15.35 23.77
N LEU A 129 4.05 -15.60 22.90
CA LEU A 129 5.15 -16.55 23.12
C LEU A 129 6.38 -15.89 23.74
N TYR A 130 6.62 -14.62 23.43
CA TYR A 130 7.84 -13.89 23.85
C TYR A 130 7.53 -12.65 24.67
N LYS A 131 6.88 -12.84 25.84
CA LYS A 131 6.50 -11.73 26.75
C LYS A 131 7.67 -10.82 27.18
N LYS A 132 8.91 -11.29 27.07
CA LYS A 132 10.12 -10.52 27.42
C LYS A 132 10.55 -9.52 26.34
N ASP A 133 10.21 -9.73 25.07
CA ASP A 133 10.77 -8.98 23.95
C ASP A 133 10.06 -7.65 23.66
N LYS A 134 9.01 -7.29 24.40
CA LYS A 134 8.21 -6.06 24.20
C LYS A 134 7.79 -5.81 22.74
N LYS A 135 7.81 -6.87 21.92
CA LYS A 135 7.34 -6.79 20.54
C LYS A 135 5.82 -6.75 20.51
N GLU A 136 5.30 -5.84 19.72
CA GLU A 136 3.86 -5.68 19.51
C GLU A 136 3.51 -6.07 18.08
N TRP A 137 2.45 -6.85 17.93
CA TRP A 137 1.96 -7.33 16.64
C TRP A 137 0.67 -6.65 16.27
N LEU A 138 0.60 -6.12 15.07
CA LEU A 138 -0.61 -5.61 14.45
C LEU A 138 -1.19 -6.70 13.55
N LEU A 139 -2.34 -7.26 13.95
CA LEU A 139 -3.01 -8.31 13.18
C LEU A 139 -3.98 -7.69 12.18
N LEU A 140 -3.81 -8.01 10.90
CA LEU A 140 -4.55 -7.40 9.80
C LEU A 140 -5.06 -8.45 8.82
N TYR A 141 -6.17 -8.14 8.17
CA TYR A 141 -6.57 -8.82 6.94
C TYR A 141 -5.85 -8.16 5.76
N LEU A 142 -5.10 -8.96 5.00
CA LEU A 142 -4.33 -8.51 3.84
C LEU A 142 -4.83 -9.20 2.57
N PRO A 143 -5.78 -8.60 1.85
CA PRO A 143 -6.26 -9.16 0.59
C PRO A 143 -5.15 -9.28 -0.46
N ALA A 144 -5.26 -10.25 -1.37
CA ALA A 144 -4.34 -10.39 -2.49
C ALA A 144 -4.29 -9.12 -3.36
N ARG A 145 -3.12 -8.76 -3.86
CA ARG A 145 -2.88 -7.61 -4.76
C ARG A 145 -3.33 -6.27 -4.17
N THR A 146 -3.12 -6.06 -2.88
CA THR A 146 -3.52 -4.81 -2.24
C THR A 146 -2.36 -4.06 -1.61
N ALA A 147 -2.52 -2.75 -1.59
CA ALA A 147 -1.70 -1.84 -0.81
C ALA A 147 -2.60 -1.12 0.19
N MET A 148 -2.14 -0.95 1.42
CA MET A 148 -2.87 -0.19 2.44
C MET A 148 -1.94 0.70 3.24
N VAL A 149 -2.49 1.78 3.76
CA VAL A 149 -1.80 2.71 4.65
C VAL A 149 -2.56 2.77 5.97
N MET A 150 -1.87 2.38 7.04
CA MET A 150 -2.39 2.46 8.40
C MET A 150 -1.82 3.69 9.09
N GLN A 151 -2.65 4.50 9.71
CA GLN A 151 -2.23 5.65 10.51
C GLN A 151 -2.35 5.32 11.99
N ARG A 152 -1.25 5.55 12.72
CA ARG A 152 -1.26 5.45 14.18
C ARG A 152 -2.12 6.54 14.78
N GLN A 153 -3.05 6.14 15.64
CA GLN A 153 -3.93 7.08 16.34
C GLN A 153 -3.19 7.64 17.56
N LYS A 154 -3.23 8.95 17.73
CA LYS A 154 -2.71 9.59 18.96
C LYS A 154 -3.70 9.34 20.07
N LYS A 155 -3.23 8.86 21.21
CA LYS A 155 -4.05 8.86 22.44
C LYS A 155 -4.45 10.30 22.73
N LYS A 156 -5.76 10.52 22.82
CA LYS A 156 -6.28 11.74 23.43
C LYS A 156 -5.91 11.81 24.88
#